data_308b43a2f7e42cdf9de2c747ca83dc0c
#
_entry.id   308b43a2f7e42cdf9de2c747ca83dc0c
#
_cell.length_a   1.000
_cell.length_b   1.000
_cell.length_c   1.000
_cell.angle_alpha   90.00
_cell.angle_beta   90.00
_cell.angle_gamma   90.00
#
_symmetry.space_group_name_H-M   'P 1'
#
loop_
_entity.id
_entity.type
_entity.pdbx_description
1 polymer ?
#
loop_
_entity_poly.entity_id
_entity_poly.type
_entity_poly.pdbx_seq_one_letter_code
_entity_poly.pdbx_strand_id
1 'polypeptide(L)'
;MAPYIYGNRNHIHIIDIQQTAPLMKEACAYAEKIASSGGKILFVGTKRAARDSVSTAASGCSMPYVNHRWLGGMLTNFNTVKQSIKRLKSLEEDSMKENQELTKKEQLLQSREIQKLNNSLGGIKDMKTIPDALFIIDVGYEDIAVKEAMKLNIPIIAVVDTNNSFDNIDYFFPGNDDSMRAINLYCTEISNAIKKGQEFLKTQKPVVTKEEMTAKSAKNSSDEKVVVKKKKVATKKVATKKVDAEEDEKDPS
;
A
#
# COMPACT_ATOMS: atom_id res chain seq x y z
N MET A 1 -14.21 -22.84 -14.37
CA MET A 1 -14.27 -23.60 -13.09
C MET A 1 -14.61 -25.08 -13.23
N ALA A 2 -15.21 -25.57 -14.32
CA ALA A 2 -15.62 -26.99 -14.47
C ALA A 2 -14.59 -28.04 -14.03
N PRO A 3 -13.28 -27.93 -14.32
CA PRO A 3 -12.27 -28.91 -13.90
C PRO A 3 -12.04 -29.01 -12.38
N TYR A 4 -12.47 -27.99 -11.62
CA TYR A 4 -12.27 -27.87 -10.16
C TYR A 4 -13.52 -28.21 -9.36
N ILE A 5 -14.58 -28.69 -10.03
CA ILE A 5 -15.81 -29.12 -9.41
C ILE A 5 -15.78 -30.64 -9.26
N TYR A 6 -15.79 -31.11 -8.02
CA TYR A 6 -15.84 -32.54 -7.70
C TYR A 6 -17.20 -33.16 -8.09
N GLY A 7 -18.30 -32.41 -7.90
CA GLY A 7 -19.63 -32.87 -8.19
C GLY A 7 -20.70 -31.84 -7.90
N ASN A 8 -21.98 -32.25 -8.08
CA ASN A 8 -23.13 -31.41 -7.81
C ASN A 8 -24.11 -32.17 -6.92
N ARG A 9 -24.61 -31.55 -5.84
CA ARG A 9 -25.63 -32.09 -4.97
C ARG A 9 -26.70 -31.04 -4.71
N ASN A 10 -27.95 -31.35 -5.04
CA ASN A 10 -29.08 -30.41 -4.86
C ASN A 10 -28.84 -29.03 -5.51
N HIS A 11 -28.30 -29.02 -6.72
CA HIS A 11 -27.91 -27.80 -7.46
C HIS A 11 -26.79 -26.97 -6.81
N ILE A 12 -26.08 -27.53 -5.84
CA ILE A 12 -24.92 -26.88 -5.20
C ILE A 12 -23.67 -27.58 -5.69
N HIS A 13 -22.74 -26.82 -6.25
CA HIS A 13 -21.44 -27.34 -6.69
C HIS A 13 -20.55 -27.62 -5.48
N ILE A 14 -19.85 -28.76 -5.52
CA ILE A 14 -18.86 -29.13 -4.50
C ILE A 14 -17.48 -28.94 -5.13
N ILE A 15 -16.69 -28.04 -4.55
CA ILE A 15 -15.32 -27.75 -5.01
C ILE A 15 -14.39 -28.88 -4.61
N ASP A 16 -13.45 -29.25 -5.49
CA ASP A 16 -12.45 -30.26 -5.22
C ASP A 16 -11.30 -29.69 -4.34
N ILE A 17 -11.35 -30.01 -3.06
CA ILE A 17 -10.36 -29.55 -2.08
C ILE A 17 -8.97 -30.12 -2.36
N GLN A 18 -8.88 -31.30 -3.00
CA GLN A 18 -7.57 -31.90 -3.34
C GLN A 18 -6.80 -31.05 -4.34
N GLN A 19 -7.50 -30.35 -5.22
CA GLN A 19 -6.91 -29.39 -6.16
C GLN A 19 -6.74 -28.00 -5.54
N THR A 20 -7.64 -27.58 -4.65
CA THR A 20 -7.53 -26.28 -3.95
C THR A 20 -6.27 -26.18 -3.09
N ALA A 21 -5.93 -27.24 -2.34
CA ALA A 21 -4.84 -27.19 -1.37
C ALA A 21 -3.45 -26.93 -2.00
N PRO A 22 -3.03 -27.59 -3.11
CA PRO A 22 -1.77 -27.28 -3.76
C PRO A 22 -1.74 -25.87 -4.37
N LEU A 23 -2.81 -25.44 -5.04
CA LEU A 23 -2.90 -24.09 -5.62
C LEU A 23 -2.84 -22.98 -4.55
N MET A 24 -3.49 -23.19 -3.42
CA MET A 24 -3.41 -22.27 -2.29
C MET A 24 -1.99 -22.20 -1.71
N LYS A 25 -1.26 -23.33 -1.63
CA LYS A 25 0.15 -23.33 -1.21
C LYS A 25 1.03 -22.56 -2.18
N GLU A 26 0.80 -22.67 -3.47
CA GLU A 26 1.50 -21.91 -4.50
C GLU A 26 1.23 -20.39 -4.36
N ALA A 27 -0.03 -20.00 -4.18
CA ALA A 27 -0.42 -18.62 -3.89
C ALA A 27 0.24 -18.06 -2.62
N CYS A 28 0.28 -18.86 -1.54
CA CYS A 28 0.97 -18.49 -0.30
C CYS A 28 2.49 -18.32 -0.51
N ALA A 29 3.14 -19.23 -1.25
CA ALA A 29 4.56 -19.13 -1.56
C ALA A 29 4.89 -17.88 -2.37
N TYR A 30 4.02 -17.51 -3.31
CA TYR A 30 4.16 -16.26 -4.05
C TYR A 30 4.00 -15.02 -3.17
N ALA A 31 3.00 -15.01 -2.27
CA ALA A 31 2.80 -13.93 -1.31
C ALA A 31 4.01 -13.77 -0.36
N GLU A 32 4.58 -14.89 0.11
CA GLU A 32 5.80 -14.92 0.93
C GLU A 32 6.99 -14.33 0.17
N LYS A 33 7.16 -14.68 -1.10
CA LYS A 33 8.23 -14.16 -1.97
C LYS A 33 8.14 -12.64 -2.13
N ILE A 34 6.94 -12.08 -2.39
CA ILE A 34 6.74 -10.63 -2.47
C ILE A 34 7.08 -9.96 -1.13
N ALA A 35 6.59 -10.51 -0.02
CA ALA A 35 6.84 -9.96 1.30
C ALA A 35 8.32 -10.01 1.70
N SER A 36 9.06 -11.06 1.29
CA SER A 36 10.49 -11.20 1.55
C SER A 36 11.36 -10.19 0.77
N SER A 37 10.86 -9.68 -0.36
CA SER A 37 11.49 -8.56 -1.08
C SER A 37 11.08 -7.17 -0.55
N GLY A 38 10.18 -7.12 0.44
CA GLY A 38 9.66 -5.87 1.00
C GLY A 38 8.49 -5.27 0.21
N GLY A 39 7.94 -6.04 -0.73
CA GLY A 39 6.78 -5.64 -1.54
C GLY A 39 5.49 -5.52 -0.72
N LYS A 40 4.51 -4.82 -1.27
CA LYS A 40 3.20 -4.60 -0.67
C LYS A 40 2.12 -5.32 -1.43
N ILE A 41 1.29 -6.07 -0.71
CA ILE A 41 0.13 -6.78 -1.24
C ILE A 41 -1.13 -6.05 -0.77
N LEU A 42 -1.98 -5.63 -1.70
CA LEU A 42 -3.25 -4.99 -1.41
C LEU A 42 -4.35 -6.05 -1.29
N PHE A 43 -4.96 -6.13 -0.12
CA PHE A 43 -6.10 -7.01 0.13
C PHE A 43 -7.39 -6.35 -0.35
N VAL A 44 -8.17 -7.04 -1.17
CA VAL A 44 -9.42 -6.54 -1.75
C VAL A 44 -10.54 -7.53 -1.47
N GLY A 45 -11.60 -7.04 -0.83
CA GLY A 45 -12.81 -7.84 -0.58
C GLY A 45 -13.91 -6.96 -0.02
N THR A 46 -14.74 -6.42 -0.93
CA THR A 46 -15.83 -5.49 -0.55
C THR A 46 -17.14 -6.20 -0.26
N LYS A 47 -17.24 -7.51 -0.61
CA LYS A 47 -18.35 -8.38 -0.27
C LYS A 47 -18.58 -8.41 1.25
N ARG A 48 -19.82 -8.31 1.71
CA ARG A 48 -20.16 -8.23 3.14
C ARG A 48 -19.51 -9.34 3.97
N ALA A 49 -19.45 -10.57 3.44
CA ALA A 49 -18.84 -11.71 4.11
C ALA A 49 -17.31 -11.60 4.26
N ALA A 50 -16.65 -10.81 3.40
CA ALA A 50 -15.19 -10.66 3.36
C ALA A 50 -14.64 -9.46 4.18
N ARG A 51 -15.46 -8.44 4.43
CA ARG A 51 -15.04 -7.15 4.99
C ARG A 51 -14.18 -7.24 6.24
N ASP A 52 -14.66 -7.99 7.22
CA ASP A 52 -14.02 -8.08 8.54
C ASP A 52 -12.77 -8.97 8.47
N SER A 53 -12.84 -10.10 7.74
CA SER A 53 -11.72 -11.01 7.55
C SER A 53 -10.56 -10.32 6.81
N VAL A 54 -10.85 -9.57 5.75
CA VAL A 54 -9.87 -8.82 4.96
C VAL A 54 -9.19 -7.74 5.80
N SER A 55 -9.96 -6.92 6.52
CA SER A 55 -9.39 -5.86 7.35
C SER A 55 -8.54 -6.39 8.50
N THR A 56 -8.99 -7.46 9.16
CA THR A 56 -8.26 -8.10 10.27
C THR A 56 -6.95 -8.73 9.80
N ALA A 57 -6.99 -9.50 8.72
CA ALA A 57 -5.82 -10.17 8.18
C ALA A 57 -4.77 -9.17 7.65
N ALA A 58 -5.20 -8.17 6.89
CA ALA A 58 -4.31 -7.15 6.34
C ALA A 58 -3.67 -6.29 7.43
N SER A 59 -4.44 -5.85 8.43
CA SER A 59 -3.92 -5.11 9.59
C SER A 59 -2.92 -5.95 10.37
N GLY A 60 -3.16 -7.25 10.52
CA GLY A 60 -2.29 -8.20 11.20
C GLY A 60 -0.92 -8.40 10.55
N CYS A 61 -0.77 -8.11 9.26
CA CYS A 61 0.50 -8.16 8.52
C CYS A 61 0.97 -6.79 8.00
N SER A 62 0.37 -5.69 8.44
CA SER A 62 0.70 -4.31 8.06
C SER A 62 0.66 -4.09 6.54
N MET A 63 -0.32 -4.71 5.89
CA MET A 63 -0.61 -4.56 4.47
C MET A 63 -1.82 -3.66 4.23
N PRO A 64 -1.88 -2.94 3.11
CA PRO A 64 -3.05 -2.14 2.75
C PRO A 64 -4.25 -3.02 2.40
N TYR A 65 -5.46 -2.48 2.58
CA TYR A 65 -6.70 -3.19 2.24
C TYR A 65 -7.82 -2.27 1.77
N VAL A 66 -8.76 -2.84 1.03
CA VAL A 66 -10.03 -2.23 0.62
C VAL A 66 -11.15 -3.21 0.94
N ASN A 67 -12.00 -2.85 1.90
CA ASN A 67 -13.06 -3.74 2.42
C ASN A 67 -14.48 -3.20 2.31
N HIS A 68 -14.68 -1.97 1.80
CA HIS A 68 -16.03 -1.41 1.65
C HIS A 68 -16.44 -1.21 0.20
N ARG A 69 -15.72 -0.40 -0.53
CA ARG A 69 -16.02 -0.12 -1.93
C ARG A 69 -14.75 0.20 -2.70
N TRP A 70 -14.55 -0.49 -3.81
CA TRP A 70 -13.52 -0.12 -4.77
C TRP A 70 -13.93 1.15 -5.52
N LEU A 71 -13.10 2.16 -5.48
CA LEU A 71 -13.32 3.38 -6.26
C LEU A 71 -12.63 3.23 -7.61
N GLY A 72 -13.36 3.47 -8.70
CA GLY A 72 -12.77 3.43 -10.05
C GLY A 72 -11.57 4.38 -10.15
N GLY A 73 -10.46 3.89 -10.70
CA GLY A 73 -9.20 4.63 -10.78
C GLY A 73 -8.32 4.52 -9.53
N MET A 74 -8.63 3.61 -8.61
CA MET A 74 -7.87 3.46 -7.35
C MET A 74 -6.39 3.13 -7.58
N LEU A 75 -6.08 2.37 -8.61
CA LEU A 75 -4.71 2.05 -9.05
C LEU A 75 -4.31 2.89 -10.27
N THR A 76 -5.16 2.93 -11.28
CA THR A 76 -4.86 3.62 -12.56
C THR A 76 -4.78 5.13 -12.43
N ASN A 77 -5.47 5.73 -11.46
CA ASN A 77 -5.42 7.16 -11.15
C ASN A 77 -4.99 7.41 -9.69
N PHE A 78 -3.95 6.73 -9.25
CA PHE A 78 -3.48 6.76 -7.88
C PHE A 78 -3.10 8.16 -7.37
N ASN A 79 -2.68 9.06 -8.26
CA ASN A 79 -2.37 10.46 -7.89
C ASN A 79 -3.58 11.22 -7.35
N THR A 80 -4.76 11.05 -7.96
CA THR A 80 -6.01 11.63 -7.47
C THR A 80 -6.45 10.99 -6.14
N VAL A 81 -6.25 9.68 -6.00
CA VAL A 81 -6.52 8.97 -4.75
C VAL A 81 -5.62 9.49 -3.62
N LYS A 82 -4.33 9.76 -3.88
CA LYS A 82 -3.43 10.41 -2.92
C LYS A 82 -3.91 11.78 -2.45
N GLN A 83 -4.51 12.58 -3.34
CA GLN A 83 -5.09 13.87 -2.96
C GLN A 83 -6.28 13.68 -2.02
N SER A 84 -7.15 12.70 -2.30
CA SER A 84 -8.28 12.35 -1.42
C SER A 84 -7.81 11.82 -0.06
N ILE A 85 -6.73 11.03 -0.01
CA ILE A 85 -6.09 10.59 1.25
C ILE A 85 -5.53 11.78 2.03
N LYS A 86 -4.88 12.74 1.35
CA LYS A 86 -4.39 13.97 2.00
C LYS A 86 -5.54 14.78 2.61
N ARG A 87 -6.65 14.93 1.86
CA ARG A 87 -7.86 15.59 2.37
C ARG A 87 -8.42 14.89 3.60
N LEU A 88 -8.48 13.54 3.60
CA LEU A 88 -8.92 12.77 4.76
C LEU A 88 -8.04 13.06 5.97
N LYS A 89 -6.70 13.01 5.82
CA LYS A 89 -5.76 13.29 6.91
C LYS A 89 -5.91 14.71 7.45
N SER A 90 -6.06 15.71 6.56
CA SER A 90 -6.32 17.11 6.98
C SER A 90 -7.62 17.25 7.77
N LEU A 91 -8.72 16.64 7.30
CA LEU A 91 -10.00 16.68 8.00
C LEU A 91 -9.94 16.00 9.38
N GLU A 92 -9.17 14.90 9.51
CA GLU A 92 -8.94 14.24 10.80
C GLU A 92 -8.11 15.12 11.74
N GLU A 93 -7.03 15.74 11.26
CA GLU A 93 -6.21 16.68 12.04
C GLU A 93 -7.03 17.90 12.50
N ASP A 94 -7.87 18.46 11.63
CA ASP A 94 -8.73 19.59 11.96
C ASP A 94 -9.84 19.20 12.96
N SER A 95 -10.33 17.98 12.88
CA SER A 95 -11.28 17.43 13.86
C SER A 95 -10.66 17.20 15.25
N MET A 96 -9.33 16.91 15.32
CA MET A 96 -8.60 16.74 16.59
C MET A 96 -8.22 18.06 17.25
N LYS A 97 -8.03 19.11 16.45
CA LYS A 97 -7.85 20.47 16.97
C LYS A 97 -9.23 20.96 17.38
N GLU A 98 -9.62 20.86 18.65
CA GLU A 98 -10.91 21.34 19.18
C GLU A 98 -11.28 22.70 18.56
N ASN A 99 -11.88 22.69 17.38
CA ASN A 99 -12.34 23.89 16.69
C ASN A 99 -13.62 24.37 17.40
N GLN A 100 -13.44 25.16 18.45
CA GLN A 100 -14.54 25.85 19.16
C GLN A 100 -15.32 26.82 18.26
N GLU A 101 -14.83 27.07 17.05
CA GLU A 101 -15.42 28.03 16.10
C GLU A 101 -16.50 27.40 15.18
N LEU A 102 -16.57 26.07 15.05
CA LEU A 102 -17.51 25.40 14.16
C LEU A 102 -18.89 25.21 14.83
N THR A 103 -19.92 25.51 14.08
CA THR A 103 -21.29 25.22 14.53
C THR A 103 -21.53 23.70 14.64
N LYS A 104 -22.46 23.27 15.52
CA LYS A 104 -22.81 21.84 15.68
C LYS A 104 -23.20 21.17 14.36
N LYS A 105 -23.82 21.92 13.44
CA LYS A 105 -24.20 21.43 12.11
C LYS A 105 -22.97 21.15 11.24
N GLU A 106 -21.98 22.02 11.25
CA GLU A 106 -20.73 21.88 10.49
C GLU A 106 -19.91 20.72 11.01
N GLN A 107 -19.79 20.57 12.34
CA GLN A 107 -19.14 19.40 12.96
C GLN A 107 -19.77 18.07 12.54
N LEU A 108 -21.11 18.02 12.47
CA LEU A 108 -21.83 16.84 12.02
C LEU A 108 -21.57 16.54 10.53
N LEU A 109 -21.53 17.55 9.69
CA LEU A 109 -21.22 17.37 8.25
C LEU A 109 -19.78 16.89 8.06
N GLN A 110 -18.83 17.49 8.76
CA GLN A 110 -17.43 17.09 8.74
C GLN A 110 -17.24 15.65 9.22
N SER A 111 -17.87 15.26 10.33
CA SER A 111 -17.79 13.89 10.84
C SER A 111 -18.33 12.86 9.86
N ARG A 112 -19.42 13.16 9.17
CA ARG A 112 -19.99 12.31 8.11
C ARG A 112 -19.07 12.19 6.90
N GLU A 113 -18.42 13.28 6.50
CA GLU A 113 -17.44 13.28 5.40
C GLU A 113 -16.21 12.44 5.76
N ILE A 114 -15.66 12.62 6.97
CA ILE A 114 -14.55 11.79 7.49
C ILE A 114 -14.94 10.32 7.49
N GLN A 115 -16.10 9.96 8.00
CA GLN A 115 -16.58 8.58 8.04
C GLN A 115 -16.72 7.98 6.63
N LYS A 116 -17.27 8.73 5.67
CA LYS A 116 -17.41 8.31 4.28
C LYS A 116 -16.06 8.06 3.62
N LEU A 117 -15.11 8.98 3.78
CA LEU A 117 -13.75 8.85 3.24
C LEU A 117 -12.99 7.72 3.92
N ASN A 118 -13.11 7.58 5.24
CA ASN A 118 -12.43 6.53 6.00
C ASN A 118 -12.93 5.14 5.62
N ASN A 119 -14.22 4.96 5.39
CA ASN A 119 -14.76 3.70 4.89
C ASN A 119 -14.18 3.30 3.52
N SER A 120 -13.90 4.26 2.64
CA SER A 120 -13.42 3.96 1.29
C SER A 120 -11.89 3.92 1.19
N LEU A 121 -11.18 4.75 1.96
CA LEU A 121 -9.74 4.99 1.83
C LEU A 121 -8.94 4.63 3.09
N GLY A 122 -9.60 4.32 4.20
CA GLY A 122 -8.96 4.07 5.49
C GLY A 122 -7.87 2.99 5.44
N GLY A 123 -8.14 1.88 4.75
CA GLY A 123 -7.18 0.79 4.63
C GLY A 123 -5.99 1.05 3.71
N ILE A 124 -6.03 2.10 2.90
CA ILE A 124 -4.92 2.49 1.99
C ILE A 124 -4.25 3.81 2.39
N LYS A 125 -4.57 4.35 3.57
CA LYS A 125 -4.07 5.63 4.09
C LYS A 125 -2.55 5.76 4.08
N ASP A 126 -1.85 4.66 4.37
CA ASP A 126 -0.40 4.63 4.50
C ASP A 126 0.31 4.09 3.25
N MET A 127 -0.44 3.83 2.18
CA MET A 127 0.08 3.38 0.91
C MET A 127 0.75 4.54 0.15
N LYS A 128 2.06 4.49 0.01
CA LYS A 128 2.86 5.53 -0.67
C LYS A 128 2.98 5.30 -2.18
N THR A 129 2.98 4.05 -2.59
CA THR A 129 3.19 3.57 -3.97
C THR A 129 2.08 2.60 -4.36
N ILE A 130 1.95 2.31 -5.63
CA ILE A 130 1.10 1.25 -6.16
C ILE A 130 1.57 -0.09 -5.55
N PRO A 131 0.67 -1.03 -5.20
CA PRO A 131 1.04 -2.32 -4.64
C PRO A 131 1.73 -3.21 -5.68
N ASP A 132 2.55 -4.15 -5.20
CA ASP A 132 3.28 -5.10 -6.04
C ASP A 132 2.44 -6.32 -6.41
N ALA A 133 1.37 -6.60 -5.69
CA ALA A 133 0.35 -7.60 -6.01
C ALA A 133 -0.99 -7.26 -5.36
N LEU A 134 -2.08 -7.86 -5.88
CA LEU A 134 -3.40 -7.83 -5.27
C LEU A 134 -3.77 -9.22 -4.75
N PHE A 135 -4.44 -9.25 -3.59
CA PHE A 135 -5.14 -10.44 -3.12
C PHE A 135 -6.64 -10.15 -3.13
N ILE A 136 -7.40 -10.84 -3.99
CA ILE A 136 -8.80 -10.56 -4.28
C ILE A 136 -9.69 -11.72 -3.82
N ILE A 137 -10.79 -11.38 -3.13
CA ILE A 137 -11.86 -12.31 -2.78
C ILE A 137 -13.06 -11.98 -3.64
N ASP A 138 -13.56 -12.96 -4.40
CA ASP A 138 -14.63 -12.84 -5.38
C ASP A 138 -14.27 -11.95 -6.58
N VAL A 139 -13.67 -12.56 -7.58
CA VAL A 139 -13.21 -11.90 -8.81
C VAL A 139 -14.36 -11.23 -9.58
N GLY A 140 -15.54 -11.84 -9.58
CA GLY A 140 -16.70 -11.29 -10.27
C GLY A 140 -17.25 -10.03 -9.61
N TYR A 141 -17.20 -9.96 -8.29
CA TYR A 141 -17.63 -8.78 -7.54
C TYR A 141 -16.63 -7.63 -7.65
N GLU A 142 -15.33 -7.95 -7.73
CA GLU A 142 -14.23 -6.98 -7.80
C GLU A 142 -13.71 -6.78 -9.24
N ASP A 143 -14.55 -6.96 -10.26
CA ASP A 143 -14.19 -6.87 -11.69
C ASP A 143 -13.43 -5.57 -12.05
N ILE A 144 -13.77 -4.45 -11.43
CA ILE A 144 -13.07 -3.17 -11.66
C ILE A 144 -11.64 -3.24 -11.15
N ALA A 145 -11.40 -3.84 -9.99
CA ALA A 145 -10.07 -4.00 -9.41
C ALA A 145 -9.20 -4.89 -10.29
N VAL A 146 -9.75 -6.00 -10.78
CA VAL A 146 -9.09 -6.94 -11.71
C VAL A 146 -8.67 -6.22 -13.00
N LYS A 147 -9.59 -5.47 -13.63
CA LYS A 147 -9.31 -4.71 -14.86
C LYS A 147 -8.23 -3.64 -14.68
N GLU A 148 -8.23 -2.96 -13.53
CA GLU A 148 -7.20 -1.98 -13.23
C GLU A 148 -5.83 -2.63 -12.99
N ALA A 149 -5.78 -3.76 -12.28
CA ALA A 149 -4.55 -4.53 -12.07
C ALA A 149 -3.96 -5.02 -13.37
N MET A 150 -4.78 -5.61 -14.24
CA MET A 150 -4.37 -6.04 -15.59
C MET A 150 -3.78 -4.89 -16.41
N LYS A 151 -4.43 -3.72 -16.40
CA LYS A 151 -3.95 -2.54 -17.14
C LYS A 151 -2.58 -2.06 -16.67
N LEU A 152 -2.24 -2.31 -15.41
CA LEU A 152 -0.96 -1.93 -14.81
C LEU A 152 0.04 -3.10 -14.72
N ASN A 153 -0.31 -4.29 -15.24
CA ASN A 153 0.46 -5.52 -15.14
C ASN A 153 0.84 -5.86 -13.68
N ILE A 154 -0.12 -5.66 -12.76
CA ILE A 154 0.05 -6.03 -11.35
C ILE A 154 -0.47 -7.45 -11.18
N PRO A 155 0.34 -8.41 -10.67
CA PRO A 155 -0.07 -9.79 -10.49
C PRO A 155 -1.21 -9.92 -9.47
N ILE A 156 -2.13 -10.85 -9.78
CA ILE A 156 -3.34 -11.07 -8.99
C ILE A 156 -3.28 -12.45 -8.36
N ILE A 157 -3.49 -12.50 -7.05
CA ILE A 157 -3.79 -13.70 -6.28
C ILE A 157 -5.29 -13.66 -6.00
N ALA A 158 -6.06 -14.69 -6.36
CA ALA A 158 -7.51 -14.65 -6.17
C ALA A 158 -8.11 -15.94 -5.65
N VAL A 159 -9.16 -15.77 -4.83
CA VAL A 159 -10.12 -16.84 -4.52
C VAL A 159 -11.20 -16.81 -5.58
N VAL A 160 -11.42 -17.94 -6.24
CA VAL A 160 -12.38 -18.06 -7.34
C VAL A 160 -13.44 -19.10 -7.00
N ASP A 161 -14.69 -18.68 -6.91
CA ASP A 161 -15.83 -19.58 -6.72
C ASP A 161 -16.36 -20.10 -8.08
N THR A 162 -17.28 -21.03 -8.03
CA THR A 162 -17.83 -21.78 -9.17
C THR A 162 -18.58 -20.91 -10.18
N ASN A 163 -19.02 -19.72 -9.78
CA ASN A 163 -19.73 -18.73 -10.61
C ASN A 163 -18.81 -17.81 -11.42
N ASN A 164 -17.50 -17.86 -11.15
CA ASN A 164 -16.53 -16.95 -11.76
C ASN A 164 -15.56 -17.69 -12.71
N SER A 165 -14.87 -16.92 -13.58
CA SER A 165 -13.77 -17.39 -14.40
C SER A 165 -12.44 -17.04 -13.73
N PHE A 166 -11.41 -17.84 -14.00
CA PHE A 166 -10.03 -17.61 -13.57
C PHE A 166 -9.17 -16.95 -14.65
N ASP A 167 -9.80 -16.47 -15.74
CA ASP A 167 -9.09 -15.81 -16.83
C ASP A 167 -8.40 -14.54 -16.33
N ASN A 168 -7.17 -14.34 -16.78
CA ASN A 168 -6.34 -13.18 -16.42
C ASN A 168 -5.94 -13.07 -14.94
N ILE A 169 -5.89 -14.19 -14.22
CA ILE A 169 -5.42 -14.27 -12.85
C ILE A 169 -4.14 -15.09 -12.83
N ASP A 170 -3.09 -14.56 -12.22
CA ASP A 170 -1.77 -15.21 -12.18
C ASP A 170 -1.74 -16.37 -11.20
N TYR A 171 -2.30 -16.18 -10.01
CA TYR A 171 -2.37 -17.19 -8.95
C TYR A 171 -3.79 -17.27 -8.43
N PHE A 172 -4.46 -18.37 -8.72
CA PHE A 172 -5.82 -18.58 -8.22
C PHE A 172 -5.92 -19.90 -7.46
N PHE A 173 -6.87 -19.97 -6.58
CA PHE A 173 -7.30 -21.23 -5.99
C PHE A 173 -8.83 -21.28 -5.88
N PRO A 174 -9.43 -22.42 -6.24
CA PRO A 174 -10.86 -22.60 -6.11
C PRO A 174 -11.27 -22.56 -4.64
N GLY A 175 -12.29 -21.78 -4.31
CA GLY A 175 -12.74 -21.66 -2.93
C GLY A 175 -14.10 -20.97 -2.81
N ASN A 176 -14.78 -21.24 -1.72
CA ASN A 176 -16.08 -20.63 -1.42
C ASN A 176 -15.87 -19.19 -0.93
N ASP A 177 -16.42 -18.23 -1.64
CA ASP A 177 -16.33 -16.79 -1.35
C ASP A 177 -17.55 -16.21 -0.62
N ASP A 178 -18.55 -17.05 -0.30
CA ASP A 178 -19.75 -16.67 0.47
C ASP A 178 -19.63 -16.99 1.96
N SER A 179 -18.85 -18.00 2.32
CA SER A 179 -18.69 -18.43 3.69
C SER A 179 -17.65 -17.60 4.44
N MET A 180 -18.06 -16.84 5.46
CA MET A 180 -17.15 -16.08 6.34
C MET A 180 -16.04 -16.94 6.93
N ARG A 181 -16.32 -18.23 7.26
CA ARG A 181 -15.30 -19.15 7.81
C ARG A 181 -14.25 -19.52 6.77
N ALA A 182 -14.66 -19.78 5.54
CA ALA A 182 -13.77 -20.10 4.44
C ALA A 182 -12.89 -18.89 4.09
N ILE A 183 -13.48 -17.71 3.94
CA ILE A 183 -12.78 -16.47 3.67
C ILE A 183 -11.76 -16.16 4.77
N ASN A 184 -12.13 -16.32 6.04
CA ASN A 184 -11.22 -16.09 7.16
C ASN A 184 -10.01 -17.04 7.11
N LEU A 185 -10.22 -18.32 6.76
CA LEU A 185 -9.12 -19.28 6.56
C LEU A 185 -8.16 -18.77 5.47
N TYR A 186 -8.68 -18.41 4.29
CA TYR A 186 -7.85 -17.94 3.17
C TYR A 186 -7.07 -16.69 3.54
N CYS A 187 -7.73 -15.70 4.13
CA CYS A 187 -7.09 -14.47 4.58
C CYS A 187 -6.01 -14.73 5.64
N THR A 188 -6.24 -15.66 6.56
CA THR A 188 -5.30 -16.02 7.62
C THR A 188 -4.06 -16.69 7.04
N GLU A 189 -4.23 -17.65 6.12
CA GLU A 189 -3.10 -18.36 5.49
C GLU A 189 -2.23 -17.41 4.66
N ILE A 190 -2.82 -16.54 3.85
CA ILE A 190 -2.07 -15.51 3.10
C ILE A 190 -1.38 -14.54 4.06
N SER A 191 -2.05 -14.08 5.12
CA SER A 191 -1.44 -13.21 6.13
C SER A 191 -0.26 -13.87 6.84
N ASN A 192 -0.36 -15.18 7.17
CA ASN A 192 0.72 -15.94 7.77
C ASN A 192 1.91 -16.09 6.82
N ALA A 193 1.68 -16.35 5.54
CA ALA A 193 2.72 -16.41 4.51
C ALA A 193 3.46 -15.05 4.39
N ILE A 194 2.71 -13.95 4.37
CA ILE A 194 3.28 -12.60 4.34
C ILE A 194 4.13 -12.33 5.58
N LYS A 195 3.66 -12.70 6.77
CA LYS A 195 4.44 -12.52 8.03
C LYS A 195 5.76 -13.29 7.99
N LYS A 196 5.76 -14.55 7.51
CA LYS A 196 6.98 -15.33 7.32
C LYS A 196 7.97 -14.62 6.39
N GLY A 197 7.49 -14.11 5.24
CA GLY A 197 8.31 -13.33 4.32
C GLY A 197 8.89 -12.05 4.95
N GLN A 198 8.09 -11.33 5.76
CA GLN A 198 8.53 -10.13 6.47
C GLN A 198 9.59 -10.46 7.56
N GLU A 199 9.46 -11.57 8.26
CA GLU A 199 10.44 -12.03 9.23
C GLU A 199 11.77 -12.36 8.55
N PHE A 200 11.72 -13.05 7.42
CA PHE A 200 12.90 -13.33 6.59
C PHE A 200 13.61 -12.04 6.14
N LEU A 201 12.85 -11.03 5.73
CA LEU A 201 13.40 -9.72 5.37
C LEU A 201 14.09 -9.03 6.57
N LYS A 202 13.54 -9.16 7.78
CA LYS A 202 14.13 -8.59 9.01
C LYS A 202 15.45 -9.26 9.37
N THR A 203 15.55 -10.59 9.19
CA THR A 203 16.77 -11.35 9.49
C THR A 203 17.88 -11.09 8.47
N GLN A 204 17.54 -10.75 7.23
CA GLN A 204 18.54 -10.43 6.18
C GLN A 204 19.06 -8.98 6.24
N LYS A 205 18.34 -8.04 6.86
CA LYS A 205 18.88 -6.69 7.07
C LYS A 205 19.89 -6.78 8.21
N PRO A 206 21.19 -6.49 7.96
CA PRO A 206 22.16 -6.42 9.06
C PRO A 206 21.66 -5.41 10.07
N VAL A 207 21.68 -5.81 11.34
CA VAL A 207 21.40 -4.89 12.48
C VAL A 207 22.49 -3.83 12.44
N VAL A 208 22.19 -2.69 11.83
CA VAL A 208 23.05 -1.50 11.96
C VAL A 208 22.92 -1.07 13.41
N THR A 209 23.90 -1.47 14.21
CA THR A 209 24.00 -1.11 15.62
C THR A 209 23.97 0.41 15.75
N LYS A 210 23.31 0.91 16.79
CA LYS A 210 23.21 2.36 17.07
C LYS A 210 24.58 3.07 17.08
N GLU A 211 25.66 2.32 17.27
CA GLU A 211 27.05 2.80 17.24
C GLU A 211 27.53 3.26 15.84
N GLU A 212 27.05 2.64 14.75
CA GLU A 212 27.37 3.08 13.38
C GLU A 212 26.59 4.33 12.95
N MET A 213 25.43 4.58 13.51
CA MET A 213 24.67 5.83 13.27
C MET A 213 25.34 7.03 13.93
N THR A 214 25.96 6.87 15.11
CA THR A 214 26.74 7.93 15.76
C THR A 214 28.04 8.22 15.03
N ALA A 215 28.68 7.21 14.46
CA ALA A 215 29.91 7.38 13.66
C ALA A 215 29.66 8.06 12.31
N LYS A 216 28.51 7.82 11.65
CA LYS A 216 28.15 8.50 10.40
C LYS A 216 27.68 9.94 10.61
N SER A 217 27.01 10.24 11.73
CA SER A 217 26.64 11.62 12.07
C SER A 217 27.84 12.49 12.44
N ALA A 218 28.87 11.89 13.08
CA ALA A 218 30.11 12.57 13.41
C ALA A 218 30.98 12.87 12.18
N LYS A 219 30.96 12.02 11.13
CA LYS A 219 31.69 12.27 9.87
C LYS A 219 31.01 13.32 9.00
N ASN A 220 29.68 13.35 8.92
CA ASN A 220 28.95 14.38 8.14
C ASN A 220 29.07 15.78 8.76
N SER A 221 29.20 15.90 10.09
CA SER A 221 29.39 17.20 10.75
C SER A 221 30.80 17.78 10.57
N SER A 222 31.83 16.96 10.28
CA SER A 222 33.18 17.43 9.97
C SER A 222 33.34 17.89 8.51
N ASP A 223 32.65 17.23 7.57
CA ASP A 223 32.72 17.60 6.15
C ASP A 223 31.93 18.89 5.82
N GLU A 224 30.78 19.13 6.48
CA GLU A 224 30.06 20.40 6.32
C GLU A 224 30.84 21.62 6.85
N LYS A 225 31.60 21.47 7.94
CA LYS A 225 32.42 22.58 8.46
C LYS A 225 33.60 22.92 7.56
N VAL A 226 34.14 21.95 6.81
CA VAL A 226 35.24 22.18 5.84
C VAL A 226 34.70 22.84 4.58
N VAL A 227 33.53 22.48 4.09
CA VAL A 227 32.93 23.07 2.89
C VAL A 227 32.47 24.52 3.13
N VAL A 228 31.97 24.84 4.32
CA VAL A 228 31.54 26.20 4.69
C VAL A 228 32.81 27.14 4.83
N LYS A 229 33.92 26.64 5.36
CA LYS A 229 35.18 27.43 5.40
C LYS A 229 35.74 27.68 4.01
N LYS A 230 35.74 26.74 3.09
CA LYS A 230 36.19 26.92 1.71
C LYS A 230 35.31 27.89 0.91
N LYS A 231 33.98 27.90 1.11
CA LYS A 231 33.06 28.87 0.46
C LYS A 231 33.27 30.31 0.98
N LYS A 232 33.52 30.51 2.28
CA LYS A 232 33.77 31.87 2.83
C LYS A 232 35.12 32.48 2.37
N VAL A 233 36.09 31.67 2.08
CA VAL A 233 37.39 32.13 1.54
C VAL A 233 37.29 32.46 0.04
N ALA A 234 36.48 31.72 -0.73
CA ALA A 234 36.26 31.98 -2.15
C ALA A 234 35.45 33.27 -2.41
N THR A 235 34.42 33.53 -1.59
CA THR A 235 33.65 34.78 -1.71
C THR A 235 34.41 36.04 -1.31
N LYS A 236 35.37 35.94 -0.39
CA LYS A 236 36.22 37.07 -0.01
C LYS A 236 37.26 37.43 -1.08
N LYS A 237 37.74 36.47 -1.88
CA LYS A 237 38.68 36.71 -3.01
C LYS A 237 37.96 37.27 -4.25
N VAL A 238 36.67 37.03 -4.43
CA VAL A 238 35.87 37.58 -5.54
C VAL A 238 35.43 39.01 -5.27
N ALA A 239 35.19 39.37 -4.00
CA ALA A 239 34.82 40.75 -3.63
C ALA A 239 35.98 41.76 -3.73
N THR A 240 37.23 41.34 -3.43
CA THR A 240 38.40 42.19 -3.59
C THR A 240 38.78 42.42 -5.06
N LYS A 241 38.55 41.44 -5.96
CA LYS A 241 38.82 41.61 -7.40
C LYS A 241 37.77 42.48 -8.15
N LYS A 242 36.61 42.76 -7.59
CA LYS A 242 35.61 43.65 -8.19
C LYS A 242 35.80 45.11 -7.78
N VAL A 243 36.46 45.37 -6.69
CA VAL A 243 36.76 46.75 -6.26
C VAL A 243 37.90 47.35 -7.04
N ASP A 244 38.91 46.51 -7.46
CA ASP A 244 40.05 46.96 -8.25
C ASP A 244 39.74 47.13 -9.75
N ALA A 245 38.53 46.77 -10.23
CA ALA A 245 38.12 46.91 -11.62
C ALA A 245 37.19 48.09 -11.92
N GLU A 246 36.70 48.80 -10.90
CA GLU A 246 35.83 49.97 -11.06
C GLU A 246 36.53 51.33 -10.88
N GLU A 247 37.83 51.33 -10.56
CA GLU A 247 38.63 52.56 -10.46
C GLU A 247 39.37 53.00 -11.72
N ASP A 248 39.42 52.18 -12.79
CA ASP A 248 40.17 52.46 -14.03
C ASP A 248 39.29 52.99 -15.20
N GLU A 249 37.99 53.32 -14.99
CA GLU A 249 37.12 53.88 -16.03
C GLU A 249 36.49 55.25 -15.64
N LYS A 250 37.36 56.18 -15.18
CA LYS A 250 36.99 57.62 -15.16
C LYS A 250 38.23 58.45 -15.33
N ASP A 251 38.51 58.83 -16.58
CA ASP A 251 38.93 60.18 -16.99
C ASP A 251 39.35 60.23 -18.46
N PRO A 252 39.56 61.38 -19.11
CA PRO A 252 38.51 62.16 -19.75
C PRO A 252 38.90 62.52 -21.21
N SER A 253 37.95 63.02 -21.92
CA SER A 253 38.09 64.13 -22.89
C SER A 253 36.90 64.16 -23.83
#